data_6c9822d9fb7e5aa180e0cc5fe847decf
#
_entry.id   6c9822d9fb7e5aa180e0cc5fe847decf
#
_cell.length_a   1.000
_cell.length_b   1.000
_cell.length_c   1.000
_cell.angle_alpha   90.00
_cell.angle_beta   90.00
_cell.angle_gamma   90.00
#
_symmetry.space_group_name_H-M   'P 1'
#
loop_
_entity.id
_entity.type
_entity.pdbx_description
1 polymer ?
#
loop_
_entity_poly.entity_id
_entity_poly.type
_entity_poly.pdbx_seq_one_letter_code
_entity_poly.pdbx_strand_id
1 'polypeptide(L)'
;MSFRFKILEKSRINEIIPLVQKLTSFKVSEALLKERFAEMVTQNYECAAIFDGDKLIGVTGLWFCTRHYTGKTVEIDHVYIDDGYRNKGLGKEFLNWIYEYVKSKGCNSAELNTYVQNYPSHKFYYNEGFEILGYHFLKKF
;
A
#
# COMPACT_ATOMS: atom_id res chain seq x y z
N MET A 1 18.97 0.22 -13.56
CA MET A 1 17.89 1.08 -13.06
C MET A 1 18.14 1.37 -11.59
N SER A 2 17.97 2.61 -11.20
CA SER A 2 18.18 3.04 -9.82
C SER A 2 16.81 3.34 -9.18
N PHE A 3 16.40 2.51 -8.23
CA PHE A 3 15.14 2.67 -7.53
C PHE A 3 15.34 3.41 -6.22
N ARG A 4 14.37 4.26 -5.89
CA ARG A 4 14.37 5.01 -4.65
C ARG A 4 13.02 4.81 -3.97
N PHE A 5 13.05 4.45 -2.69
CA PHE A 5 11.85 4.31 -1.85
C PHE A 5 11.74 5.52 -0.94
N LYS A 6 10.56 6.07 -0.82
CA LYS A 6 10.34 7.20 0.09
C LYS A 6 8.87 7.30 0.50
N ILE A 7 8.62 8.03 1.58
CA ILE A 7 7.26 8.43 1.92
C ILE A 7 6.96 9.67 1.09
N LEU A 8 5.88 9.60 0.34
CA LEU A 8 5.46 10.68 -0.54
C LEU A 8 4.92 11.85 0.29
N GLU A 9 5.30 13.07 -0.07
CA GLU A 9 4.75 14.27 0.55
C GLU A 9 3.23 14.30 0.32
N LYS A 10 2.46 14.66 1.36
CA LYS A 10 0.99 14.68 1.27
C LYS A 10 0.49 15.61 0.17
N SER A 11 1.22 16.69 -0.09
CA SER A 11 0.88 17.65 -1.17
C SER A 11 0.98 17.03 -2.57
N ARG A 12 1.69 15.90 -2.70
CA ARG A 12 1.90 15.21 -3.97
C ARG A 12 0.97 14.01 -4.17
N ILE A 13 0.00 13.81 -3.30
CA ILE A 13 -0.82 12.58 -3.29
C ILE A 13 -1.52 12.33 -4.64
N ASN A 14 -1.90 13.38 -5.36
CA ASN A 14 -2.57 13.19 -6.64
C ASN A 14 -1.71 12.52 -7.71
N GLU A 15 -0.39 12.49 -7.52
CA GLU A 15 0.52 11.83 -8.48
C GLU A 15 0.34 10.31 -8.51
N ILE A 16 -0.23 9.71 -7.46
CA ILE A 16 -0.45 8.26 -7.41
C ILE A 16 -1.71 7.82 -8.13
N ILE A 17 -2.60 8.74 -8.47
CA ILE A 17 -3.93 8.41 -9.00
C ILE A 17 -3.88 7.54 -10.26
N PRO A 18 -3.01 7.80 -11.25
CA PRO A 18 -2.93 6.91 -12.41
C PRO A 18 -2.61 5.46 -12.06
N LEU A 19 -1.76 5.24 -11.04
CA LEU A 19 -1.43 3.88 -10.59
C LEU A 19 -2.60 3.23 -9.88
N VAL A 20 -3.29 3.99 -9.02
CA VAL A 20 -4.48 3.48 -8.30
C VAL A 20 -5.62 3.17 -9.26
N GLN A 21 -5.79 3.96 -10.32
CA GLN A 21 -6.76 3.66 -11.36
C GLN A 21 -6.48 2.32 -12.03
N LYS A 22 -5.22 2.03 -12.33
CA LYS A 22 -4.82 0.73 -12.88
C LYS A 22 -5.12 -0.40 -11.90
N LEU A 23 -4.81 -0.19 -10.61
CA LEU A 23 -5.10 -1.17 -9.57
C LEU A 23 -6.58 -1.54 -9.50
N THR A 24 -7.46 -0.55 -9.61
CA THR A 24 -8.91 -0.74 -9.52
C THR A 24 -9.55 -1.05 -10.88
N SER A 25 -8.77 -1.23 -11.93
CA SER A 25 -9.24 -1.44 -13.30
C SER A 25 -10.19 -0.32 -13.74
N PHE A 26 -9.87 0.92 -13.34
CA PHE A 26 -10.63 2.13 -13.66
C PHE A 26 -12.09 2.11 -13.19
N LYS A 27 -12.40 1.31 -12.16
CA LYS A 27 -13.75 1.26 -11.58
C LYS A 27 -14.10 2.49 -10.76
N VAL A 28 -13.07 3.23 -10.31
CA VAL A 28 -13.26 4.47 -9.53
C VAL A 28 -12.74 5.62 -10.38
N SER A 29 -13.56 6.67 -10.54
CA SER A 29 -13.19 7.82 -11.37
C SER A 29 -12.04 8.62 -10.77
N GLU A 30 -11.29 9.31 -11.63
CA GLU A 30 -10.21 10.20 -11.19
C GLU A 30 -10.71 11.25 -10.21
N ALA A 31 -11.85 11.88 -10.51
CA ALA A 31 -12.43 12.92 -9.66
C ALA A 31 -12.75 12.38 -8.24
N LEU A 32 -13.32 11.19 -8.18
CA LEU A 32 -13.66 10.57 -6.90
C LEU A 32 -12.39 10.15 -6.12
N LEU A 33 -11.38 9.66 -6.81
CA LEU A 33 -10.10 9.34 -6.18
C LEU A 33 -9.43 10.59 -5.61
N LYS A 34 -9.44 11.70 -6.35
CA LYS A 34 -8.91 12.99 -5.86
C LYS A 34 -9.60 13.41 -4.58
N GLU A 35 -10.93 13.34 -4.55
CA GLU A 35 -11.73 13.69 -3.38
C GLU A 35 -11.37 12.80 -2.18
N ARG A 36 -11.33 11.50 -2.40
CA ARG A 36 -11.04 10.52 -1.33
C ARG A 36 -9.61 10.66 -0.80
N PHE A 37 -8.62 10.79 -1.67
CA PHE A 37 -7.25 10.96 -1.22
C PHE A 37 -7.02 12.29 -0.50
N ALA A 38 -7.73 13.35 -0.90
CA ALA A 38 -7.68 14.62 -0.18
C ALA A 38 -8.15 14.46 1.27
N GLU A 39 -9.14 13.61 1.51
CA GLU A 39 -9.60 13.30 2.86
C GLU A 39 -8.64 12.34 3.58
N MET A 40 -8.16 11.31 2.89
CA MET A 40 -7.27 10.30 3.48
C MET A 40 -5.99 10.91 4.05
N VAL A 41 -5.39 11.88 3.36
CA VAL A 41 -4.14 12.49 3.82
C VAL A 41 -4.29 13.34 5.09
N THR A 42 -5.52 13.65 5.49
CA THR A 42 -5.79 14.33 6.77
C THR A 42 -5.89 13.36 7.95
N GLN A 43 -5.87 12.07 7.67
CA GLN A 43 -6.03 11.01 8.66
C GLN A 43 -4.68 10.35 8.97
N ASN A 44 -4.69 9.21 9.68
CA ASN A 44 -3.47 8.47 10.01
C ASN A 44 -2.99 7.64 8.81
N TYR A 45 -2.83 8.30 7.68
CA TYR A 45 -2.48 7.70 6.40
C TYR A 45 -1.21 8.32 5.84
N GLU A 46 -0.31 7.46 5.35
CA GLU A 46 0.88 7.87 4.61
C GLU A 46 0.95 7.03 3.35
N CYS A 47 1.61 7.55 2.33
CA CYS A 47 1.83 6.82 1.08
C CYS A 47 3.31 6.59 0.88
N ALA A 48 3.71 5.32 0.78
CA ALA A 48 5.06 4.96 0.37
C ALA A 48 5.12 4.85 -1.14
N ALA A 49 6.23 5.24 -1.72
CA ALA A 49 6.38 5.34 -3.17
C ALA A 49 7.72 4.77 -3.63
N ILE A 50 7.71 4.23 -4.85
CA ILE A 50 8.92 3.79 -5.55
C ILE A 50 9.11 4.71 -6.74
N PHE A 51 10.31 5.26 -6.87
CA PHE A 51 10.71 6.06 -8.03
C PHE A 51 11.82 5.37 -8.81
N ASP A 52 11.69 5.39 -10.11
CA ASP A 52 12.77 5.08 -11.06
C ASP A 52 13.20 6.42 -11.63
N GLY A 53 14.32 6.97 -11.11
CA GLY A 53 14.66 8.37 -11.38
C GLY A 53 13.54 9.28 -10.86
N ASP A 54 12.93 10.07 -11.76
CA ASP A 54 11.82 10.95 -11.42
C ASP A 54 10.45 10.33 -11.68
N LYS A 55 10.42 9.12 -12.21
CA LYS A 55 9.18 8.43 -12.56
C LYS A 55 8.64 7.66 -11.36
N LEU A 56 7.41 7.94 -10.99
CA LEU A 56 6.69 7.19 -9.95
C LEU A 56 6.20 5.86 -10.56
N ILE A 57 6.69 4.74 -10.03
CA ILE A 57 6.41 3.42 -10.61
C ILE A 57 5.76 2.44 -9.63
N GLY A 58 5.64 2.81 -8.37
CA GLY A 58 5.00 1.94 -7.39
C GLY A 58 4.52 2.73 -6.19
N VAL A 59 3.47 2.24 -5.55
CA VAL A 59 2.86 2.88 -4.38
C VAL A 59 2.29 1.84 -3.43
N THR A 60 2.19 2.23 -2.17
CA THR A 60 1.33 1.56 -1.21
C THR A 60 0.83 2.55 -0.17
N GLY A 61 -0.41 2.37 0.28
CA GLY A 61 -0.96 3.13 1.39
C GLY A 61 -0.60 2.47 2.71
N LEU A 62 -0.39 3.29 3.72
CA LEU A 62 -0.05 2.86 5.07
C LEU A 62 -1.02 3.53 6.05
N TRP A 63 -1.87 2.73 6.68
CA TRP A 63 -2.80 3.20 7.71
C TRP A 63 -2.28 2.82 9.07
N PHE A 64 -2.03 3.81 9.92
CA PHE A 64 -1.50 3.57 11.27
C PHE A 64 -2.63 3.59 12.30
N CYS A 65 -2.67 2.57 13.15
CA CYS A 65 -3.62 2.53 14.27
C CYS A 65 -3.10 1.63 15.39
N THR A 66 -3.80 1.67 16.53
CA THR A 66 -3.52 0.74 17.64
C THR A 66 -4.72 -0.19 17.78
N ARG A 67 -4.47 -1.49 17.75
CA ARG A 67 -5.51 -2.50 17.92
C ARG A 67 -5.28 -3.26 19.23
N HIS A 68 -6.37 -3.67 19.89
CA HIS A 68 -6.27 -4.32 21.19
C HIS A 68 -5.52 -5.65 21.13
N TYR A 69 -5.55 -6.34 19.99
CA TYR A 69 -4.97 -7.69 19.87
C TYR A 69 -3.51 -7.69 19.40
N THR A 70 -2.98 -6.59 18.89
CA THR A 70 -1.63 -6.58 18.31
C THR A 70 -0.82 -5.31 18.61
N GLY A 71 -1.42 -4.31 19.30
CA GLY A 71 -0.72 -3.05 19.60
C GLY A 71 -0.70 -2.09 18.41
N LYS A 72 0.34 -1.28 18.31
CA LYS A 72 0.47 -0.34 17.20
C LYS A 72 0.79 -1.12 15.93
N THR A 73 -0.01 -0.92 14.90
CA THR A 73 0.09 -1.67 13.65
C THR A 73 -0.08 -0.74 12.45
N VAL A 74 0.43 -1.20 11.31
CA VAL A 74 0.15 -0.56 10.02
C VAL A 74 -0.70 -1.50 9.19
N GLU A 75 -1.74 -0.96 8.54
CA GLU A 75 -2.46 -1.69 7.51
C GLU A 75 -1.92 -1.25 6.16
N ILE A 76 -1.39 -2.20 5.40
CA ILE A 76 -0.83 -1.99 4.07
C ILE A 76 -1.98 -2.06 3.08
N ASP A 77 -2.18 -1.00 2.31
CA ASP A 77 -3.34 -0.81 1.43
C ASP A 77 -2.88 -0.43 0.02
N HIS A 78 -3.77 -0.57 -0.97
CA HIS A 78 -3.59 -0.19 -2.37
C HIS A 78 -2.17 -0.38 -2.94
N VAL A 79 -1.59 -1.56 -2.73
CA VAL A 79 -0.26 -1.89 -3.25
C VAL A 79 -0.33 -2.05 -4.77
N TYR A 80 0.51 -1.29 -5.49
CA TYR A 80 0.59 -1.41 -6.94
C TYR A 80 2.00 -1.07 -7.43
N ILE A 81 2.53 -1.92 -8.29
CA ILE A 81 3.79 -1.69 -9.01
C ILE A 81 3.48 -1.74 -10.49
N ASP A 82 3.95 -0.75 -11.24
CA ASP A 82 3.66 -0.64 -12.67
C ASP A 82 4.19 -1.85 -13.45
N ASP A 83 3.46 -2.22 -14.51
CA ASP A 83 3.67 -3.48 -15.24
C ASP A 83 5.09 -3.72 -15.69
N GLY A 84 5.78 -2.72 -16.19
CA GLY A 84 7.15 -2.84 -16.67
C GLY A 84 8.18 -3.16 -15.60
N TYR A 85 7.79 -3.10 -14.33
CA TYR A 85 8.69 -3.26 -13.19
C TYR A 85 8.38 -4.48 -12.32
N ARG A 86 7.42 -5.29 -12.73
CA ARG A 86 7.02 -6.50 -12.00
C ARG A 86 7.98 -7.67 -12.26
N ASN A 87 7.93 -8.67 -11.36
CA ASN A 87 8.70 -9.92 -11.46
C ASN A 87 10.23 -9.72 -11.43
N LYS A 88 10.68 -8.67 -10.74
CA LYS A 88 12.11 -8.34 -10.57
C LYS A 88 12.53 -8.30 -9.10
N GLY A 89 11.70 -8.83 -8.21
CA GLY A 89 11.97 -8.80 -6.77
C GLY A 89 11.73 -7.44 -6.10
N LEU A 90 11.23 -6.46 -6.85
CA LEU A 90 11.04 -5.09 -6.36
C LEU A 90 9.97 -5.02 -5.27
N GLY A 91 8.91 -5.81 -5.38
CA GLY A 91 7.88 -5.88 -4.34
C GLY A 91 8.42 -6.30 -2.99
N LYS A 92 9.31 -7.29 -2.98
CA LYS A 92 9.96 -7.76 -1.75
C LYS A 92 10.87 -6.69 -1.16
N GLU A 93 11.67 -6.03 -1.98
CA GLU A 93 12.54 -4.94 -1.54
C GLU A 93 11.70 -3.79 -0.96
N PHE A 94 10.59 -3.47 -1.60
CA PHE A 94 9.68 -2.41 -1.15
C PHE A 94 9.09 -2.75 0.20
N LEU A 95 8.59 -3.98 0.38
CA LEU A 95 8.04 -4.41 1.66
C LEU A 95 9.11 -4.40 2.76
N ASN A 96 10.32 -4.85 2.46
CA ASN A 96 11.41 -4.82 3.45
C ASN A 96 11.70 -3.39 3.90
N TRP A 97 11.70 -2.44 2.97
CA TRP A 97 11.87 -1.02 3.28
C TRP A 97 10.72 -0.51 4.16
N ILE A 98 9.48 -0.89 3.82
CA ILE A 98 8.30 -0.52 4.59
C ILE A 98 8.37 -1.08 6.01
N TYR A 99 8.77 -2.35 6.19
CA TYR A 99 8.89 -2.95 7.51
C TYR A 99 9.84 -2.14 8.41
N GLU A 100 11.00 -1.76 7.89
CA GLU A 100 11.95 -0.97 8.65
C GLU A 100 11.39 0.42 8.97
N TYR A 101 10.71 1.04 8.02
CA TYR A 101 10.07 2.34 8.23
C TYR A 101 9.02 2.29 9.34
N VAL A 102 8.09 1.32 9.26
CA VAL A 102 6.99 1.26 10.25
C VAL A 102 7.48 0.83 11.63
N LYS A 103 8.52 -0.01 11.70
CA LYS A 103 9.18 -0.31 12.98
C LYS A 103 9.74 0.97 13.60
N SER A 104 10.34 1.84 12.81
CA SER A 104 10.86 3.12 13.29
C SER A 104 9.77 4.05 13.83
N LYS A 105 8.52 3.83 13.38
CA LYS A 105 7.34 4.54 13.88
C LYS A 105 6.73 3.90 15.13
N GLY A 106 7.32 2.81 15.60
CA GLY A 106 6.84 2.11 16.79
C GLY A 106 5.82 1.01 16.53
N CYS A 107 5.64 0.60 15.27
CA CYS A 107 4.70 -0.48 14.97
C CYS A 107 5.22 -1.84 15.44
N ASN A 108 4.32 -2.64 16.03
CA ASN A 108 4.60 -4.01 16.48
C ASN A 108 4.20 -5.03 15.41
N SER A 109 3.39 -4.64 14.44
CA SER A 109 2.86 -5.56 13.43
C SER A 109 2.46 -4.82 12.16
N ALA A 110 2.22 -5.58 11.11
CA ALA A 110 1.64 -5.10 9.85
C ALA A 110 0.48 -6.02 9.48
N GLU A 111 -0.59 -5.44 8.95
CA GLU A 111 -1.78 -6.15 8.52
C GLU A 111 -2.11 -5.76 7.08
N LEU A 112 -2.84 -6.61 6.37
CA LEU A 112 -3.32 -6.30 5.03
C LEU A 112 -4.53 -7.15 4.69
N ASN A 113 -5.26 -6.73 3.65
CA ASN A 113 -6.36 -7.49 3.08
C ASN A 113 -6.08 -7.76 1.60
N THR A 114 -6.44 -8.95 1.13
CA THR A 114 -6.38 -9.29 -0.30
C THR A 114 -7.72 -9.86 -0.72
N TYR A 115 -8.07 -9.69 -2.00
CA TYR A 115 -9.25 -10.36 -2.54
C TYR A 115 -9.05 -11.88 -2.52
N VAL A 116 -10.11 -12.63 -2.23
CA VAL A 116 -10.04 -14.09 -2.11
C VAL A 116 -9.60 -14.76 -3.40
N GLN A 117 -9.87 -14.16 -4.54
CA GLN A 117 -9.50 -14.68 -5.86
C GLN A 117 -8.08 -14.31 -6.30
N ASN A 118 -7.37 -13.47 -5.54
CA ASN A 118 -6.02 -13.04 -5.91
C ASN A 118 -4.97 -14.02 -5.34
N TYR A 119 -4.92 -15.23 -5.91
CA TYR A 119 -4.04 -16.30 -5.43
C TYR A 119 -2.54 -15.95 -5.46
N PRO A 120 -2.00 -15.27 -6.48
CA PRO A 120 -0.58 -14.89 -6.44
C PRO A 120 -0.22 -14.01 -5.26
N SER A 121 -1.10 -13.07 -4.88
CA SER A 121 -0.88 -12.22 -3.71
C SER A 121 -0.94 -13.03 -2.41
N HIS A 122 -1.85 -14.02 -2.30
CA HIS A 122 -1.93 -14.89 -1.12
C HIS A 122 -0.60 -15.60 -0.89
N LYS A 123 -0.06 -16.20 -1.95
CA LYS A 123 1.22 -16.91 -1.88
C LYS A 123 2.35 -15.97 -1.47
N PHE A 124 2.39 -14.78 -2.09
CA PHE A 124 3.41 -13.79 -1.80
C PHE A 124 3.39 -13.39 -0.34
N TYR A 125 2.23 -13.00 0.20
CA TYR A 125 2.13 -12.57 1.60
C TYR A 125 2.35 -13.71 2.58
N TYR A 126 1.88 -14.91 2.26
CA TYR A 126 2.14 -16.08 3.09
C TYR A 126 3.65 -16.32 3.20
N ASN A 127 4.39 -16.23 2.09
CA ASN A 127 5.83 -16.40 2.07
C ASN A 127 6.56 -15.27 2.80
N GLU A 128 5.93 -14.09 2.94
CA GLU A 128 6.46 -12.97 3.72
C GLU A 128 6.21 -13.12 5.22
N GLY A 129 5.54 -14.17 5.64
CA GLY A 129 5.28 -14.44 7.06
C GLY A 129 3.94 -13.94 7.57
N PHE A 130 3.04 -13.50 6.69
CA PHE A 130 1.69 -13.11 7.10
C PHE A 130 0.84 -14.36 7.35
N GLU A 131 0.01 -14.29 8.41
CA GLU A 131 -0.97 -15.33 8.73
C GLU A 131 -2.37 -14.84 8.40
N ILE A 132 -3.23 -15.75 7.95
CA ILE A 132 -4.63 -15.44 7.68
C ILE A 132 -5.38 -15.49 9.01
N LEU A 133 -5.85 -14.35 9.50
CA LEU A 133 -6.52 -14.28 10.80
C LEU A 133 -8.05 -14.23 10.69
N GLY A 134 -8.60 -13.83 9.55
CA GLY A 134 -10.05 -13.70 9.43
C GLY A 134 -10.48 -13.26 8.06
N TYR A 135 -11.79 -13.00 7.93
CA TYR A 135 -12.41 -12.54 6.69
C TYR A 135 -12.76 -11.06 6.80
N HIS A 136 -12.63 -10.35 5.70
CA HIS A 136 -13.01 -8.94 5.60
C HIS A 136 -14.43 -8.84 5.02
N PHE A 137 -15.34 -8.22 5.75
CA PHE A 137 -16.72 -8.02 5.32
C PHE A 137 -16.97 -6.54 5.06
N LEU A 138 -17.54 -6.20 3.89
CA LEU A 138 -17.91 -4.83 3.53
C LEU A 138 -19.42 -4.73 3.33
N LYS A 139 -20.06 -3.75 3.98
CA LYS A 139 -21.46 -3.41 3.74
C LYS A 139 -21.50 -1.95 3.31
N LYS A 140 -22.06 -1.69 2.15
CA LYS A 140 -22.25 -0.32 1.66
C LYS A 140 -23.60 0.21 2.11
N PHE A 141 -23.62 1.49 2.38
CA PHE A 141 -24.84 2.21 2.76
C PHE A 141 -25.37 3.06 1.63
#